data_6f57ba2a9d85738d4af40cf699730bff
#
_entry.id   6f57ba2a9d85738d4af40cf699730bff
#
_cell.length_a   1.000
_cell.length_b   1.000
_cell.length_c   1.000
_cell.angle_alpha   90.00
_cell.angle_beta   90.00
_cell.angle_gamma   90.00
#
_symmetry.space_group_name_H-M   'P 1'
#
loop_
_entity.id
_entity.type
_entity.pdbx_description
1 polymer ?
#
loop_
_entity_poly.entity_id
_entity_poly.type
_entity_poly.pdbx_seq_one_letter_code
_entity_poly.pdbx_strand_id
1 'polypeptide(L)'
;MRRRSTRTATIFASALLLFDGCRDKLPVAPSELTTGIVIYQHANFLGESAHVAADISNLDDVRGPCVRTESDSEGNTSSKDSWDDCASSVRVAPGWRATLYEDPNYKGWAADVGEENVTNFQLVRGPCSRDTFNDCASSVRVFRVR
;
A
#
# COMPACT_ATOMS: atom_id res chain seq x y z
N MET A 1 -34.90 -12.33 82.14
CA MET A 1 -33.93 -13.06 81.30
C MET A 1 -33.76 -12.39 79.96
N ARG A 2 -32.69 -11.61 79.73
CA ARG A 2 -32.43 -10.90 78.48
C ARG A 2 -31.31 -11.65 77.76
N ARG A 3 -31.57 -12.26 76.57
CA ARG A 3 -30.57 -12.87 75.73
C ARG A 3 -29.90 -11.77 74.92
N ARG A 4 -28.56 -11.63 75.04
CA ARG A 4 -27.72 -10.78 74.20
C ARG A 4 -27.40 -11.56 72.93
N SER A 5 -27.76 -11.01 71.79
CA SER A 5 -27.39 -11.50 70.49
C SER A 5 -26.05 -10.85 70.08
N THR A 6 -25.01 -11.65 69.94
CA THR A 6 -23.73 -11.22 69.40
C THR A 6 -23.80 -11.26 67.87
N ARG A 7 -23.69 -10.06 67.26
CA ARG A 7 -23.55 -9.95 65.80
C ARG A 7 -22.08 -10.09 65.43
N THR A 8 -21.76 -11.15 64.75
CA THR A 8 -20.42 -11.35 64.13
C THR A 8 -20.35 -10.52 62.84
N ALA A 9 -19.47 -9.55 62.81
CA ALA A 9 -19.21 -8.76 61.61
C ALA A 9 -18.19 -9.51 60.74
N THR A 10 -18.63 -9.94 59.59
CA THR A 10 -17.78 -10.57 58.55
C THR A 10 -17.20 -9.42 57.70
N ILE A 11 -15.89 -9.26 57.79
CA ILE A 11 -15.15 -8.30 56.96
C ILE A 11 -14.87 -8.97 55.63
N PHE A 12 -15.54 -8.53 54.59
CA PHE A 12 -15.19 -8.92 53.20
C PHE A 12 -13.97 -8.08 52.77
N ALA A 13 -12.83 -8.73 52.65
CA ALA A 13 -11.66 -8.15 52.02
C ALA A 13 -11.90 -8.13 50.51
N SER A 14 -12.21 -6.96 49.95
CA SER A 14 -12.26 -6.74 48.50
C SER A 14 -10.84 -6.78 47.95
N ALA A 15 -10.47 -7.88 47.28
CA ALA A 15 -9.27 -7.94 46.46
C ALA A 15 -9.46 -7.07 45.22
N LEU A 16 -8.77 -5.94 45.19
CA LEU A 16 -8.69 -5.07 44.01
C LEU A 16 -7.76 -5.78 43.00
N LEU A 17 -8.36 -6.46 42.04
CA LEU A 17 -7.62 -6.95 40.86
C LEU A 17 -7.30 -5.75 39.98
N LEU A 18 -6.03 -5.34 40.05
CA LEU A 18 -5.46 -4.42 39.06
C LEU A 18 -5.36 -5.17 37.73
N PHE A 19 -6.33 -5.00 36.87
CA PHE A 19 -6.18 -5.32 35.45
C PHE A 19 -5.20 -4.33 34.86
N ASP A 20 -3.93 -4.73 34.73
CA ASP A 20 -3.01 -4.12 33.81
C ASP A 20 -3.60 -4.30 32.42
N GLY A 21 -4.28 -3.26 31.96
CA GLY A 21 -4.83 -3.22 30.61
C GLY A 21 -3.68 -3.26 29.63
N CYS A 22 -3.45 -4.41 28.99
CA CYS A 22 -2.91 -4.40 27.65
C CYS A 22 -3.75 -3.41 26.85
N ARG A 23 -3.20 -2.25 26.60
CA ARG A 23 -3.73 -1.35 25.56
C ARG A 23 -3.49 -2.08 24.25
N ASP A 24 -4.41 -2.93 23.87
CA ASP A 24 -4.55 -3.35 22.49
C ASP A 24 -4.63 -2.06 21.69
N LYS A 25 -3.55 -1.74 20.96
CA LYS A 25 -3.62 -0.73 19.91
C LYS A 25 -4.72 -1.22 18.98
N LEU A 26 -5.89 -0.60 19.08
CA LEU A 26 -6.92 -0.79 18.07
C LEU A 26 -6.23 -0.67 16.73
N PRO A 27 -6.41 -1.63 15.80
CA PRO A 27 -5.87 -1.50 14.47
C PRO A 27 -6.37 -0.15 13.94
N VAL A 28 -5.41 0.76 13.66
CA VAL A 28 -5.72 2.01 12.99
C VAL A 28 -6.38 1.58 11.69
N ALA A 29 -7.66 1.89 11.53
CA ALA A 29 -8.36 1.65 10.29
C ALA A 29 -7.48 2.22 9.17
N PRO A 30 -7.17 1.46 8.12
CA PRO A 30 -6.37 1.99 7.03
C PRO A 30 -7.04 3.28 6.58
N SER A 31 -6.28 4.38 6.57
CA SER A 31 -6.78 5.68 6.11
C SER A 31 -7.42 5.45 4.75
N GLU A 32 -8.72 5.74 4.62
CA GLU A 32 -9.42 5.53 3.37
C GLU A 32 -8.71 6.31 2.28
N LEU A 33 -8.35 5.61 1.20
CA LEU A 33 -7.78 6.23 0.02
C LEU A 33 -8.85 7.14 -0.60
N THR A 34 -8.66 8.44 -0.53
CA THR A 34 -9.65 9.44 -0.98
C THR A 34 -9.29 10.11 -2.29
N THR A 35 -8.05 9.99 -2.75
CA THR A 35 -7.55 10.63 -3.98
C THR A 35 -6.58 9.74 -4.71
N GLY A 36 -6.60 9.78 -6.05
CA GLY A 36 -5.63 9.11 -6.89
C GLY A 36 -5.61 7.59 -6.76
N ILE A 37 -4.43 7.03 -6.80
CA ILE A 37 -4.18 5.59 -6.67
C ILE A 37 -3.07 5.32 -5.67
N VAL A 38 -2.97 4.07 -5.21
CA VAL A 38 -1.79 3.54 -4.50
C VAL A 38 -1.25 2.37 -5.29
N ILE A 39 0.00 2.48 -5.73
CA ILE A 39 0.75 1.39 -6.35
C ILE A 39 1.47 0.57 -5.27
N TYR A 40 1.61 -0.74 -5.49
CA TYR A 40 2.24 -1.68 -4.56
C TYR A 40 3.28 -2.53 -5.28
N GLN A 41 4.37 -2.81 -4.56
CA GLN A 41 5.49 -3.61 -5.06
C GLN A 41 5.08 -5.05 -5.40
N HIS A 42 4.15 -5.63 -4.65
CA HIS A 42 3.74 -7.02 -4.83
C HIS A 42 2.25 -7.13 -5.15
N ALA A 43 1.85 -8.27 -5.71
CA ALA A 43 0.44 -8.60 -5.89
C ALA A 43 -0.32 -8.59 -4.55
N ASN A 44 -1.65 -8.45 -4.63
CA ASN A 44 -2.56 -8.41 -3.48
C ASN A 44 -2.29 -7.26 -2.49
N PHE A 45 -1.77 -6.13 -2.99
CA PHE A 45 -1.51 -4.92 -2.22
C PHE A 45 -0.47 -5.14 -1.10
N LEU A 46 0.53 -5.96 -1.38
CA LEU A 46 1.62 -6.28 -0.47
C LEU A 46 2.92 -5.53 -0.84
N GLY A 47 3.89 -5.56 0.07
CA GLY A 47 5.17 -4.88 -0.08
C GLY A 47 5.10 -3.40 0.21
N GLU A 48 6.09 -2.66 -0.28
CA GLU A 48 6.08 -1.20 -0.21
C GLU A 48 5.01 -0.60 -1.11
N SER A 49 4.59 0.61 -0.80
CA SER A 49 3.54 1.30 -1.55
C SER A 49 3.83 2.78 -1.72
N ALA A 50 3.33 3.35 -2.83
CA ALA A 50 3.39 4.77 -3.09
C ALA A 50 2.01 5.32 -3.47
N HIS A 51 1.62 6.44 -2.87
CA HIS A 51 0.42 7.18 -3.21
C HIS A 51 0.70 8.13 -4.37
N VAL A 52 -0.09 8.00 -5.43
CA VAL A 52 0.00 8.79 -6.66
C VAL A 52 -1.29 9.59 -6.81
N ALA A 53 -1.25 10.88 -6.49
CA ALA A 53 -2.39 11.79 -6.58
C ALA A 53 -2.33 12.76 -7.77
N ALA A 54 -1.23 12.74 -8.52
CA ALA A 54 -0.98 13.54 -9.71
C ALA A 54 -0.22 12.72 -10.76
N ASP A 55 -0.23 13.18 -12.01
CA ASP A 55 0.53 12.56 -13.10
C ASP A 55 2.02 12.50 -12.77
N ILE A 56 2.65 11.37 -13.05
CA ILE A 56 4.09 11.15 -12.92
C ILE A 56 4.63 10.74 -14.29
N SER A 57 5.44 11.59 -14.88
CA SER A 57 6.01 11.37 -16.21
C SER A 57 7.16 10.35 -16.22
N ASN A 58 7.80 10.13 -15.08
CA ASN A 58 8.91 9.18 -14.96
C ASN A 58 8.95 8.59 -13.54
N LEU A 59 8.61 7.31 -13.40
CA LEU A 59 8.65 6.59 -12.13
C LEU A 59 10.09 6.30 -11.66
N ASP A 60 11.07 6.37 -12.54
CA ASP A 60 12.49 6.27 -12.17
C ASP A 60 12.94 7.43 -11.28
N ASP A 61 12.29 8.59 -11.36
CA ASP A 61 12.56 9.75 -10.49
C ASP A 61 11.84 9.67 -9.14
N VAL A 62 11.01 8.66 -8.94
CA VAL A 62 10.29 8.42 -7.70
C VAL A 62 10.98 7.31 -6.92
N ARG A 63 11.54 7.65 -5.75
CA ARG A 63 12.18 6.66 -4.88
C ARG A 63 11.21 5.53 -4.53
N GLY A 64 11.66 4.29 -4.70
CA GLY A 64 10.86 3.09 -4.53
C GLY A 64 11.69 1.89 -4.08
N PRO A 65 11.05 0.72 -3.97
CA PRO A 65 11.68 -0.48 -3.43
C PRO A 65 12.48 -1.29 -4.45
N CYS A 66 12.35 -0.99 -5.74
CA CYS A 66 13.02 -1.77 -6.78
C CYS A 66 14.36 -1.13 -7.15
N VAL A 67 15.40 -1.94 -7.12
CA VAL A 67 16.77 -1.52 -7.40
C VAL A 67 17.07 -1.75 -8.86
N ARG A 68 17.39 -0.68 -9.59
CA ARG A 68 17.95 -0.77 -10.94
C ARG A 68 19.44 -0.57 -10.88
N THR A 69 20.20 -1.46 -11.49
CA THR A 69 21.65 -1.32 -11.63
C THR A 69 21.97 -0.98 -13.07
N GLU A 70 22.62 0.15 -13.27
CA GLU A 70 23.10 0.59 -14.58
C GLU A 70 24.63 0.51 -14.61
N SER A 71 25.18 0.05 -15.72
CA SER A 71 26.62 0.08 -15.96
C SER A 71 26.92 1.04 -17.11
N ASP A 72 27.86 1.93 -16.89
CA ASP A 72 28.33 2.80 -17.96
C ASP A 72 29.32 2.09 -18.90
N SER A 73 29.72 2.74 -19.98
CA SER A 73 30.66 2.21 -20.95
C SER A 73 32.08 2.00 -20.41
N GLU A 74 32.38 2.52 -19.23
CA GLU A 74 33.65 2.39 -18.53
C GLU A 74 33.64 1.26 -17.51
N GLY A 75 32.48 0.59 -17.34
CA GLY A 75 32.29 -0.53 -16.41
C GLY A 75 31.97 -0.10 -14.97
N ASN A 76 31.71 1.19 -14.73
CA ASN A 76 31.24 1.64 -13.43
C ASN A 76 29.76 1.28 -13.28
N THR A 77 29.37 0.79 -12.11
CA THR A 77 27.98 0.46 -11.80
C THR A 77 27.38 1.49 -10.85
N SER A 78 26.20 1.96 -11.17
CA SER A 78 25.36 2.75 -10.26
C SER A 78 24.07 2.01 -9.99
N SER A 79 23.54 2.14 -8.78
CA SER A 79 22.22 1.60 -8.44
C SER A 79 21.29 2.72 -8.01
N LYS A 80 20.04 2.64 -8.45
CA LYS A 80 19.00 3.60 -8.13
C LYS A 80 17.76 2.84 -7.63
N ASP A 81 17.27 3.28 -6.49
CA ASP A 81 16.02 2.74 -5.91
C ASP A 81 14.84 3.55 -6.45
N SER A 82 13.95 2.93 -7.21
CA SER A 82 12.85 3.62 -7.87
C SER A 82 11.56 2.81 -7.92
N TRP A 83 10.49 3.45 -8.41
CA TRP A 83 9.22 2.78 -8.74
C TRP A 83 9.15 2.35 -10.21
N ASP A 84 10.17 2.63 -11.01
CA ASP A 84 10.24 2.17 -12.40
C ASP A 84 10.25 0.64 -12.46
N ASP A 85 9.41 0.07 -13.31
CA ASP A 85 9.27 -1.39 -13.46
C ASP A 85 9.06 -2.14 -12.14
N CYS A 86 8.26 -1.59 -11.21
CA CYS A 86 8.16 -2.09 -9.84
C CYS A 86 6.73 -2.40 -9.37
N ALA A 87 5.73 -1.92 -10.08
CA ALA A 87 4.34 -2.05 -9.64
C ALA A 87 3.73 -3.41 -10.03
N SER A 88 3.22 -4.15 -9.05
CA SER A 88 2.54 -5.45 -9.25
C SER A 88 1.05 -5.42 -8.91
N SER A 89 0.56 -4.42 -8.19
CA SER A 89 -0.86 -4.21 -7.93
C SER A 89 -1.17 -2.75 -7.65
N VAL A 90 -2.46 -2.37 -7.74
CA VAL A 90 -2.89 -1.00 -7.53
C VAL A 90 -4.26 -0.93 -6.87
N ARG A 91 -4.41 0.02 -5.93
CA ARG A 91 -5.72 0.45 -5.40
C ARG A 91 -6.10 1.79 -5.99
N VAL A 92 -7.37 1.95 -6.30
CA VAL A 92 -7.93 3.17 -6.88
C VAL A 92 -8.88 3.82 -5.88
N ALA A 93 -8.74 5.12 -5.66
CA ALA A 93 -9.66 5.88 -4.81
C ALA A 93 -11.05 5.97 -5.47
N PRO A 94 -12.15 5.99 -4.70
CA PRO A 94 -13.48 6.19 -5.26
C PRO A 94 -13.57 7.46 -6.11
N GLY A 95 -14.10 7.33 -7.32
CA GLY A 95 -14.21 8.42 -8.29
C GLY A 95 -12.88 8.83 -8.95
N TRP A 96 -11.89 7.96 -8.93
CA TRP A 96 -10.63 8.12 -9.65
C TRP A 96 -10.39 6.95 -10.59
N ARG A 97 -9.51 7.15 -11.53
CA ARG A 97 -8.97 6.13 -12.45
C ARG A 97 -7.56 6.50 -12.83
N ALA A 98 -6.81 5.54 -13.36
CA ALA A 98 -5.44 5.77 -13.82
C ALA A 98 -5.16 5.04 -15.12
N THR A 99 -4.15 5.50 -15.84
CA THR A 99 -3.51 4.77 -16.91
C THR A 99 -2.02 4.69 -16.60
N LEU A 100 -1.49 3.47 -16.54
CA LEU A 100 -0.06 3.20 -16.38
C LEU A 100 0.54 2.93 -17.76
N TYR A 101 1.75 3.41 -17.98
CA TYR A 101 2.46 3.29 -19.27
C TYR A 101 3.78 2.59 -19.09
N GLU A 102 4.13 1.77 -20.10
CA GLU A 102 5.40 1.04 -20.17
C GLU A 102 6.62 1.94 -20.16
N ASP A 103 6.56 3.05 -20.91
CA ASP A 103 7.69 3.97 -21.06
C ASP A 103 7.48 5.29 -20.28
N PRO A 104 8.57 6.01 -19.96
CA PRO A 104 8.47 7.38 -19.48
C PRO A 104 7.72 8.31 -20.45
N ASN A 105 7.22 9.43 -19.91
CA ASN A 105 6.49 10.44 -20.66
C ASN A 105 5.21 9.92 -21.33
N TYR A 106 4.54 8.95 -20.68
CA TYR A 106 3.23 8.42 -21.10
C TYR A 106 3.25 7.76 -22.47
N LYS A 107 4.33 7.04 -22.78
CA LYS A 107 4.56 6.35 -24.03
C LYS A 107 4.49 4.83 -23.84
N GLY A 108 4.65 4.10 -24.97
CA GLY A 108 4.62 2.64 -25.00
C GLY A 108 3.23 2.07 -24.78
N TRP A 109 3.18 0.85 -24.31
CA TRP A 109 1.92 0.18 -23.98
C TRP A 109 1.24 0.84 -22.80
N ALA A 110 -0.09 0.90 -22.84
CA ALA A 110 -0.89 1.50 -21.77
C ALA A 110 -1.83 0.46 -21.13
N ALA A 111 -1.78 0.36 -19.81
CA ALA A 111 -2.74 -0.38 -19.01
C ALA A 111 -3.73 0.60 -18.37
N ASP A 112 -4.96 0.58 -18.83
CA ASP A 112 -6.04 1.39 -18.24
C ASP A 112 -6.55 0.70 -16.97
N VAL A 113 -6.31 1.34 -15.84
CA VAL A 113 -6.84 0.95 -14.54
C VAL A 113 -8.09 1.80 -14.29
N GLY A 114 -9.25 1.24 -14.54
CA GLY A 114 -10.54 1.90 -14.35
C GLY A 114 -10.76 2.36 -12.90
N GLU A 115 -11.99 2.28 -12.43
CA GLU A 115 -12.37 2.63 -11.06
C GLU A 115 -12.22 1.43 -10.09
N GLU A 116 -11.68 0.32 -10.57
CA GLU A 116 -11.52 -0.91 -9.79
C GLU A 116 -10.05 -1.15 -9.42
N ASN A 117 -9.86 -1.78 -8.28
CA ASN A 117 -8.53 -2.19 -7.85
C ASN A 117 -8.02 -3.34 -8.73
N VAL A 118 -6.74 -3.30 -9.08
CA VAL A 118 -6.06 -4.42 -9.74
C VAL A 118 -5.19 -5.14 -8.71
N THR A 119 -5.60 -6.33 -8.33
CA THR A 119 -4.89 -7.12 -7.31
C THR A 119 -3.59 -7.74 -7.81
N ASN A 120 -3.47 -7.94 -9.12
CA ASN A 120 -2.28 -8.58 -9.69
C ASN A 120 -2.10 -8.22 -11.18
N PHE A 121 -1.06 -7.49 -11.50
CA PHE A 121 -0.71 -7.14 -12.88
C PHE A 121 -0.22 -8.32 -13.73
N GLN A 122 0.09 -9.47 -13.14
CA GLN A 122 0.33 -10.70 -13.89
C GLN A 122 -0.93 -11.21 -14.62
N LEU A 123 -2.11 -10.74 -14.24
CA LEU A 123 -3.38 -11.06 -14.91
C LEU A 123 -3.79 -10.01 -15.94
N VAL A 124 -3.06 -8.91 -16.02
CA VAL A 124 -3.26 -7.83 -16.98
C VAL A 124 -2.30 -8.05 -18.14
N ARG A 125 -2.84 -8.13 -19.36
CA ARG A 125 -2.02 -8.27 -20.56
C ARG A 125 -1.13 -7.05 -20.77
N GLY A 126 0.13 -7.27 -21.11
CA GLY A 126 1.09 -6.21 -21.35
C GLY A 126 2.34 -6.70 -22.09
N PRO A 127 3.28 -5.82 -22.40
CA PRO A 127 4.45 -6.12 -23.21
C PRO A 127 5.62 -6.70 -22.41
N CYS A 128 5.52 -6.68 -21.08
CA CYS A 128 6.62 -7.07 -20.21
C CYS A 128 6.65 -8.59 -19.94
N SER A 129 7.23 -9.00 -18.83
CA SER A 129 7.49 -10.41 -18.53
C SER A 129 6.25 -11.30 -18.71
N ARG A 130 6.37 -12.34 -19.52
CA ARG A 130 5.31 -13.34 -19.81
C ARG A 130 4.02 -12.73 -20.40
N ASP A 131 4.14 -11.72 -21.25
CA ASP A 131 3.01 -11.00 -21.87
C ASP A 131 2.06 -10.37 -20.84
N THR A 132 2.59 -9.92 -19.71
CA THR A 132 1.82 -9.24 -18.66
C THR A 132 2.29 -7.81 -18.43
N PHE A 133 1.51 -7.04 -17.68
CA PHE A 133 1.87 -5.68 -17.26
C PHE A 133 2.55 -5.63 -15.88
N ASN A 134 2.91 -6.78 -15.31
CA ASN A 134 3.60 -6.84 -14.04
C ASN A 134 5.02 -6.28 -14.14
N ASP A 135 5.39 -5.41 -13.20
CA ASP A 135 6.71 -4.77 -13.17
C ASP A 135 7.06 -4.10 -14.52
N CYS A 136 6.15 -3.28 -15.04
CA CYS A 136 6.19 -2.76 -16.39
C CYS A 136 5.91 -1.25 -16.47
N ALA A 137 5.50 -0.62 -15.38
CA ALA A 137 5.10 0.77 -15.40
C ALA A 137 6.28 1.71 -15.20
N SER A 138 6.50 2.63 -16.15
CA SER A 138 7.49 3.70 -16.07
C SER A 138 6.89 5.11 -15.99
N SER A 139 5.60 5.28 -16.27
CA SER A 139 4.88 6.52 -16.03
C SER A 139 3.40 6.27 -15.77
N VAL A 140 2.73 7.25 -15.15
CA VAL A 140 1.33 7.11 -14.76
C VAL A 140 0.56 8.41 -14.90
N ARG A 141 -0.67 8.34 -15.39
CA ARG A 141 -1.67 9.41 -15.33
C ARG A 141 -2.80 9.03 -14.41
N VAL A 142 -3.28 10.00 -13.65
CA VAL A 142 -4.43 9.84 -12.76
C VAL A 142 -5.53 10.83 -13.11
N PHE A 143 -6.76 10.38 -13.08
CA PHE A 143 -7.92 11.16 -13.51
C PHE A 143 -9.03 11.09 -12.47
N ARG A 144 -9.71 12.20 -12.27
CA ARG A 144 -10.96 12.21 -11.52
C ARG A 144 -12.12 11.91 -12.48
N VAL A 145 -12.93 10.92 -12.13
CA VAL A 145 -14.16 10.62 -12.87
C VAL A 145 -15.19 11.71 -12.55
N ARG A 146 -15.82 12.26 -13.56
CA ARG A 146 -16.84 13.32 -13.44
C ARG A 146 -18.24 12.72 -13.43
#